data_651b4e2853378cc750ba4819c1be16e0
#
_entry.id   651b4e2853378cc750ba4819c1be16e0
#
_cell.length_a   1.000
_cell.length_b   1.000
_cell.length_c   1.000
_cell.angle_alpha   90.00
_cell.angle_beta   90.00
_cell.angle_gamma   90.00
#
_symmetry.space_group_name_H-M   'P 1'
#
loop_
_entity.id
_entity.type
_entity.pdbx_description
1 polymer ?
#
loop_
_entity_poly.entity_id
_entity_poly.type
_entity_poly.pdbx_seq_one_letter_code
_entity_poly.pdbx_strand_id
1 'polypeptide(L)'
;MDLTFLIPVKLESQDRVRNLTTVITYLASNYDAKIIVKECDTEPRFENLIGTQFTDRIDYSFEKQTQSFFHKTKLLNDMIEMSTTEVVANYDTDVVLPIQSVYKAYEMIKS
;
A
#
# COMPACT_ATOMS: atom_id res chain seq x y z
N MET A 1 9.23 -0.68 -13.69
CA MET A 1 8.17 0.31 -13.88
C MET A 1 8.43 1.53 -12.99
N ASP A 2 8.19 2.69 -13.52
CA ASP A 2 8.29 3.94 -12.75
C ASP A 2 6.97 4.20 -12.01
N LEU A 3 6.59 3.26 -11.18
CA LEU A 3 5.29 3.19 -10.52
C LEU A 3 5.46 2.82 -9.05
N THR A 4 4.69 3.48 -8.19
CA THR A 4 4.58 3.13 -6.77
C THR A 4 3.12 2.89 -6.41
N PHE A 5 2.84 1.75 -5.80
CA PHE A 5 1.54 1.48 -5.20
C PHE A 5 1.51 2.03 -3.78
N LEU A 6 0.46 2.79 -3.46
CA LEU A 6 0.28 3.40 -2.14
C LEU A 6 -0.85 2.67 -1.41
N ILE A 7 -0.54 2.07 -0.27
CA ILE A 7 -1.50 1.26 0.50
C ILE A 7 -1.63 1.81 1.91
N PRO A 8 -2.60 2.71 2.17
CA PRO A 8 -2.89 3.14 3.54
C PRO A 8 -3.72 2.06 4.24
N VAL A 9 -3.35 1.70 5.47
CA VAL A 9 -4.02 0.60 6.18
C VAL A 9 -4.26 0.91 7.65
N LYS A 10 -5.29 0.24 8.19
CA LYS A 10 -5.51 0.09 9.62
C LYS A 10 -5.83 -1.39 9.87
N LEU A 11 -4.96 -2.07 10.60
CA LEU A 11 -5.05 -3.53 10.78
C LEU A 11 -5.92 -3.88 11.99
N GLU A 12 -7.20 -3.56 11.91
CA GLU A 12 -8.15 -3.69 13.02
C GLU A 12 -8.88 -5.02 13.07
N SER A 13 -8.66 -5.91 12.09
CA SER A 13 -9.29 -7.23 12.05
C SER A 13 -8.40 -8.22 11.31
N GLN A 14 -8.68 -9.53 11.51
CA GLN A 14 -7.95 -10.58 10.78
C GLN A 14 -8.23 -10.52 9.28
N ASP A 15 -9.43 -10.12 8.89
CA ASP A 15 -9.77 -9.97 7.48
C ASP A 15 -8.92 -8.89 6.81
N ARG A 16 -8.67 -7.78 7.51
CA ARG A 16 -7.81 -6.71 7.02
C ARG A 16 -6.37 -7.18 6.85
N VAL A 17 -5.86 -7.95 7.80
CA VAL A 17 -4.51 -8.53 7.74
C VAL A 17 -4.41 -9.46 6.54
N ARG A 18 -5.37 -10.35 6.35
CA ARG A 18 -5.40 -11.29 5.24
C ARG A 18 -5.45 -10.57 3.90
N ASN A 19 -6.32 -9.57 3.79
CA ASN A 19 -6.46 -8.78 2.56
C ASN A 19 -5.16 -8.07 2.21
N LEU A 20 -4.51 -7.45 3.18
CA LEU A 20 -3.24 -6.77 2.96
C LEU A 20 -2.16 -7.75 2.49
N THR A 21 -2.04 -8.90 3.16
CA THR A 21 -1.07 -9.93 2.78
C THR A 21 -1.30 -10.41 1.35
N THR A 22 -2.56 -10.65 0.99
CA THR A 22 -2.94 -11.09 -0.35
C THR A 22 -2.58 -10.03 -1.39
N VAL A 23 -2.89 -8.76 -1.13
CA VAL A 23 -2.61 -7.67 -2.06
C VAL A 23 -1.10 -7.49 -2.25
N ILE A 24 -0.32 -7.47 -1.16
CA ILE A 24 1.13 -7.32 -1.27
C ILE A 24 1.72 -8.47 -2.09
N THR A 25 1.31 -9.71 -1.82
CA THR A 25 1.78 -10.88 -2.56
C THR A 25 1.45 -10.76 -4.04
N TYR A 26 0.22 -10.36 -4.36
CA TYR A 26 -0.23 -10.19 -5.74
C TYR A 26 0.57 -9.11 -6.46
N LEU A 27 0.74 -7.95 -5.83
CA LEU A 27 1.48 -6.84 -6.44
C LEU A 27 2.95 -7.17 -6.62
N ALA A 28 3.58 -7.76 -5.60
CA ALA A 28 5.00 -8.11 -5.66
C ALA A 28 5.27 -9.20 -6.71
N SER A 29 4.31 -10.09 -6.94
CA SER A 29 4.48 -11.19 -7.90
C SER A 29 4.26 -10.78 -9.35
N ASN A 30 3.47 -9.72 -9.59
CA ASN A 30 3.01 -9.37 -10.93
C ASN A 30 3.59 -8.05 -11.47
N TYR A 31 4.23 -7.25 -10.63
CA TYR A 31 4.73 -5.94 -11.02
C TYR A 31 6.15 -5.73 -10.52
N ASP A 32 6.98 -5.10 -11.36
CA ASP A 32 8.26 -4.57 -10.96
C ASP A 32 8.06 -3.11 -10.56
N ALA A 33 7.36 -2.89 -9.47
CA ALA A 33 6.97 -1.59 -8.97
C ALA A 33 7.31 -1.46 -7.50
N LYS A 34 7.38 -0.23 -7.00
CA LYS A 34 7.56 0.04 -5.58
C LYS A 34 6.22 -0.07 -4.85
N ILE A 35 6.25 -0.48 -3.59
CA ILE A 35 5.06 -0.60 -2.76
C ILE A 35 5.33 0.13 -1.45
N ILE A 36 4.49 1.10 -1.12
CA ILE A 36 4.54 1.82 0.15
C ILE A 36 3.31 1.42 0.95
N VAL A 37 3.54 0.92 2.17
CA VAL A 37 2.46 0.60 3.12
C VAL A 37 2.59 1.55 4.30
N LYS A 38 1.55 2.32 4.57
CA LYS A 38 1.51 3.20 5.74
C LYS A 38 0.37 2.78 6.66
N GLU A 39 0.75 2.36 7.86
CA GLU A 39 -0.20 1.98 8.90
C GLU A 39 -0.52 3.18 9.76
N CYS A 40 -1.82 3.43 10.02
CA CYS A 40 -2.28 4.46 10.93
C CYS A 40 -3.18 3.82 11.98
N ASP A 41 -2.73 3.84 13.23
CA ASP A 41 -3.46 3.21 14.34
C ASP A 41 -2.97 3.82 15.66
N THR A 42 -3.54 3.37 16.76
CA THR A 42 -3.08 3.74 18.10
C THR A 42 -1.74 3.08 18.43
N GLU A 43 -1.46 1.92 17.84
CA GLU A 43 -0.19 1.20 18.01
C GLU A 43 0.13 0.44 16.72
N PRO A 44 1.42 0.19 16.41
CA PRO A 44 1.78 -0.58 15.22
C PRO A 44 1.46 -2.06 15.40
N ARG A 45 0.82 -2.65 14.39
CA ARG A 45 0.42 -4.07 14.41
C ARG A 45 1.04 -4.87 13.27
N PHE A 46 1.59 -4.19 12.27
CA PHE A 46 2.07 -4.84 11.06
C PHE A 46 3.13 -5.91 11.35
N GLU A 47 4.15 -5.56 12.13
CA GLU A 47 5.24 -6.49 12.44
C GLU A 47 4.76 -7.73 13.19
N ASN A 48 3.86 -7.55 14.16
CA ASN A 48 3.34 -8.65 14.96
C ASN A 48 2.40 -9.58 14.18
N LEU A 49 1.65 -9.03 13.21
CA LEU A 49 0.62 -9.78 12.51
C LEU A 49 1.10 -10.33 11.15
N ILE A 50 2.03 -9.66 10.50
CA ILE A 50 2.51 -10.03 9.17
C ILE A 50 3.98 -10.47 9.22
N GLY A 51 4.75 -9.89 10.15
CA GLY A 51 6.15 -10.24 10.31
C GLY A 51 7.05 -9.55 9.29
N THR A 52 8.15 -10.20 8.94
CA THR A 52 9.19 -9.63 8.08
C THR A 52 9.18 -10.19 6.65
N GLN A 53 8.14 -10.93 6.27
CA GLN A 53 8.12 -11.64 4.98
C GLN A 53 8.17 -10.71 3.76
N PHE A 54 7.80 -9.43 3.92
CA PHE A 54 7.80 -8.47 2.82
C PHE A 54 8.86 -7.37 2.96
N THR A 55 9.80 -7.51 3.90
CA THR A 55 10.76 -6.45 4.25
C THR A 55 11.52 -5.92 3.03
N ASP A 56 11.88 -6.79 2.09
CA ASP A 56 12.66 -6.42 0.91
C ASP A 56 11.80 -5.87 -0.23
N ARG A 57 10.47 -5.92 -0.11
CA ARG A 57 9.57 -5.56 -1.21
C ARG A 57 8.72 -4.33 -0.93
N ILE A 58 8.62 -3.89 0.32
CA ILE A 58 7.78 -2.74 0.67
C ILE A 58 8.56 -1.74 1.51
N ASP A 59 8.14 -0.47 1.40
CA ASP A 59 8.53 0.58 2.33
C ASP A 59 7.39 0.76 3.33
N TYR A 60 7.64 0.38 4.56
CA TYR A 60 6.63 0.45 5.61
C TYR A 60 6.90 1.65 6.52
N SER A 61 5.82 2.35 6.91
CA SER A 61 5.88 3.39 7.92
C SER A 61 4.62 3.33 8.79
N PHE A 62 4.71 3.93 9.96
CA PHE A 62 3.61 3.97 10.92
C PHE A 62 3.36 5.41 11.34
N GLU A 63 2.08 5.79 11.43
CA GLU A 63 1.66 7.07 11.99
C GLU A 63 0.66 6.81 13.10
N LYS A 64 0.92 7.35 14.29
CA LYS A 64 0.02 7.20 15.42
C LYS A 64 -1.25 8.00 15.19
N GLN A 65 -2.40 7.33 15.27
CA GLN A 65 -3.71 7.97 15.19
C GLN A 65 -4.11 8.47 16.57
N THR A 66 -4.27 9.79 16.70
CA THR A 66 -4.70 10.42 17.95
C THR A 66 -6.17 10.81 17.93
N GLN A 67 -6.82 10.70 16.77
CA GLN A 67 -8.23 11.00 16.58
C GLN A 67 -9.04 9.72 16.43
N SER A 68 -10.35 9.83 16.62
CA SER A 68 -11.23 8.66 16.60
C SER A 68 -11.55 8.14 15.20
N PHE A 69 -11.04 8.78 14.14
CA PHE A 69 -11.33 8.39 12.78
C PHE A 69 -10.06 8.35 11.91
N PHE A 70 -10.15 7.58 10.84
CA PHE A 70 -9.05 7.29 9.94
C PHE A 70 -9.02 8.29 8.78
N HIS A 71 -7.93 9.06 8.67
CA HIS A 71 -7.77 10.08 7.63
C HIS A 71 -7.03 9.54 6.41
N LYS A 72 -7.74 8.85 5.54
CA LYS A 72 -7.15 8.23 4.36
C LYS A 72 -6.49 9.26 3.43
N THR A 73 -7.14 10.40 3.21
CA THR A 73 -6.62 11.45 2.32
C THR A 73 -5.29 12.00 2.82
N LYS A 74 -5.16 12.24 4.13
CA LYS A 74 -3.91 12.71 4.71
C LYS A 74 -2.80 11.67 4.52
N LEU A 75 -3.10 10.40 4.77
CA LEU A 75 -2.13 9.33 4.59
C LEU A 75 -1.66 9.23 3.14
N LEU A 76 -2.58 9.34 2.19
CA LEU A 76 -2.24 9.30 0.77
C LEU A 76 -1.34 10.45 0.37
N ASN A 77 -1.61 11.66 0.86
CA ASN A 77 -0.76 12.82 0.58
C ASN A 77 0.66 12.62 1.12
N ASP A 78 0.79 12.11 2.35
CA ASP A 78 2.08 11.82 2.95
C ASP A 78 2.83 10.76 2.14
N MET A 79 2.14 9.74 1.66
CA MET A 79 2.73 8.66 0.87
C MET A 79 3.17 9.13 -0.52
N ILE A 80 2.43 10.05 -1.13
CA ILE A 80 2.83 10.66 -2.40
C ILE A 80 4.15 11.38 -2.24
N GLU A 81 4.34 12.12 -1.14
CA GLU A 81 5.59 12.80 -0.85
C GLU A 81 6.75 11.84 -0.63
N MET A 82 6.48 10.64 -0.10
CA MET A 82 7.49 9.60 0.09
C MET A 82 7.89 8.91 -1.21
N SER A 83 7.05 8.99 -2.24
CA SER A 83 7.28 8.30 -3.50
C SER A 83 8.40 8.96 -4.31
N THR A 84 9.23 8.14 -4.94
CA THR A 84 10.29 8.59 -5.84
C THR A 84 9.99 8.29 -7.29
N THR A 85 8.85 7.72 -7.60
CA THR A 85 8.45 7.38 -8.97
C THR A 85 7.53 8.44 -9.56
N GLU A 86 7.50 8.51 -10.90
CA GLU A 86 6.69 9.50 -11.59
C GLU A 86 5.20 9.19 -11.51
N VAL A 87 4.85 7.89 -11.48
CA VAL A 87 3.45 7.44 -11.42
C VAL A 87 3.19 6.81 -10.06
N VAL A 88 2.08 7.19 -9.44
CA VAL A 88 1.62 6.61 -8.17
C VAL A 88 0.20 6.09 -8.33
N ALA A 89 -0.12 5.00 -7.65
CA ALA A 89 -1.44 4.40 -7.69
C ALA A 89 -1.92 4.09 -6.28
N ASN A 90 -3.06 4.65 -5.88
CA ASN A 90 -3.72 4.26 -4.65
C ASN A 90 -4.33 2.87 -4.85
N TYR A 91 -4.02 1.94 -3.96
CA TYR A 91 -4.50 0.57 -4.08
C TYR A 91 -5.18 0.13 -2.78
N ASP A 92 -6.48 -0.13 -2.86
CA ASP A 92 -7.25 -0.59 -1.71
C ASP A 92 -7.03 -2.10 -1.50
N THR A 93 -6.98 -2.51 -0.23
CA THR A 93 -6.77 -3.91 0.12
C THR A 93 -7.99 -4.78 -0.14
N ASP A 94 -9.15 -4.17 -0.38
CA ASP A 94 -10.41 -4.91 -0.63
C ASP A 94 -10.60 -5.30 -2.10
N VAL A 95 -9.71 -4.84 -2.98
CA VAL A 95 -9.88 -5.02 -4.44
C VAL A 95 -8.60 -5.58 -5.04
N VAL A 96 -8.74 -6.56 -5.92
CA VAL A 96 -7.64 -7.04 -6.75
C VAL A 96 -7.96 -6.65 -8.20
N LEU A 97 -7.22 -5.68 -8.73
CA LEU A 97 -7.42 -5.21 -10.09
C LEU A 97 -6.73 -6.13 -11.09
N PRO A 98 -7.34 -6.36 -12.27
CA PRO A 98 -6.69 -7.15 -13.32
C PRO A 98 -5.34 -6.53 -13.72
N ILE A 99 -4.35 -7.37 -13.94
CA ILE A 99 -2.99 -6.94 -14.30
C ILE A 99 -3.03 -6.07 -15.56
N GLN A 100 -3.79 -6.47 -16.56
CA GLN A 100 -3.89 -5.75 -17.83
C GLN A 100 -4.43 -4.34 -17.66
N SER A 101 -5.38 -4.15 -16.75
CA SER A 101 -5.97 -2.84 -16.48
C SER A 101 -4.94 -1.89 -15.88
N VAL A 102 -4.10 -2.37 -14.97
CA VAL A 102 -3.06 -1.56 -14.34
C VAL A 102 -1.99 -1.18 -15.36
N TYR A 103 -1.51 -2.12 -16.16
CA TYR A 103 -0.52 -1.85 -17.21
C TYR A 103 -1.04 -0.85 -18.23
N LYS A 104 -2.28 -1.00 -18.64
CA LYS A 104 -2.89 -0.09 -19.62
C LYS A 104 -2.97 1.34 -19.08
N ALA A 105 -3.42 1.49 -17.83
CA ALA A 105 -3.48 2.79 -17.18
C ALA A 105 -2.10 3.41 -17.04
N TYR A 106 -1.11 2.63 -16.64
CA TYR A 106 0.27 3.08 -16.52
C TYR A 106 0.82 3.60 -17.85
N GLU A 107 0.64 2.84 -18.93
CA GLU A 107 1.11 3.24 -20.25
C GLU A 107 0.44 4.52 -20.74
N MET A 108 -0.85 4.70 -20.45
CA MET A 108 -1.58 5.92 -20.82
C MET A 108 -1.02 7.14 -20.11
N ILE A 109 -0.65 7.02 -18.85
CA ILE A 109 -0.09 8.13 -18.06
C ILE A 109 1.32 8.46 -18.54
N LYS A 110 2.13 7.44 -18.83
CA LYS A 110 3.52 7.62 -19.25
C LYS A 110 3.68 8.09 -20.70
N SER A 111 2.70 7.86 -21.52
CA SER A 111 2.73 8.35 -22.91
C SER A 111 2.26 9.82 -23.02
#